data_1ad44e0516b8331e66156e5057441ea8
#
_entry.id   1ad44e0516b8331e66156e5057441ea8
#
_cell.length_a   1.000
_cell.length_b   1.000
_cell.length_c   1.000
_cell.angle_alpha   90.00
_cell.angle_beta   90.00
_cell.angle_gamma   90.00
#
_symmetry.space_group_name_H-M   'P 1'
#
loop_
_entity.id
_entity.type
_entity.pdbx_description
1 polymer ?
#
loop_
_entity_poly.entity_id
_entity_poly.type
_entity_poly.pdbx_seq_one_letter_code
_entity_poly.pdbx_strand_id
1 'polypeptide(L)'
;MTKRFGVKTSSEKQVSHMSDHRFIAAMDHSGGSTGGVLERYGQEYTEADKMEKVHAMRLRMVNSPDFNDENIWGAILYQDTVTRGMVNVLDEKGIDTFLKIDSGCDEDGTLKQFPVKQMLEFATNGIGPKIY
;
A
#
# COMPACT_ATOMS: atom_id res chain seq x y z
N MET A 1 -22.36 2.81 -18.44
CA MET A 1 -22.87 2.20 -17.19
C MET A 1 -21.87 2.48 -16.08
N THR A 2 -22.16 3.45 -15.22
CA THR A 2 -21.28 3.81 -14.10
C THR A 2 -21.45 2.74 -13.02
N LYS A 3 -20.50 1.82 -12.88
CA LYS A 3 -20.45 0.96 -11.69
C LYS A 3 -20.26 1.87 -10.49
N ARG A 4 -21.30 2.08 -9.69
CA ARG A 4 -21.13 2.59 -8.33
C ARG A 4 -20.34 1.52 -7.56
N PHE A 5 -19.04 1.69 -7.45
CA PHE A 5 -18.28 0.99 -6.45
C PHE A 5 -18.73 1.56 -5.10
N GLY A 6 -19.57 0.81 -4.40
CA GLY A 6 -19.87 1.11 -3.02
C GLY A 6 -18.54 1.01 -2.26
N VAL A 7 -18.03 2.14 -1.78
CA VAL A 7 -16.85 2.15 -0.92
C VAL A 7 -17.22 1.40 0.35
N LYS A 8 -16.67 0.20 0.52
CA LYS A 8 -16.85 -0.57 1.76
C LYS A 8 -16.15 0.16 2.90
N THR A 9 -16.77 0.23 4.04
CA THR A 9 -16.12 0.74 5.26
C THR A 9 -14.97 -0.20 5.65
N SER A 10 -14.01 0.31 6.42
CA SER A 10 -12.90 -0.51 6.93
C SER A 10 -13.41 -1.73 7.71
N SER A 11 -14.50 -1.59 8.47
CA SER A 11 -15.12 -2.68 9.21
C SER A 11 -15.74 -3.73 8.30
N GLU A 12 -16.42 -3.33 7.23
CA GLU A 12 -17.02 -4.25 6.25
C GLU A 12 -15.95 -5.03 5.48
N LYS A 13 -14.84 -4.37 5.11
CA LYS A 13 -13.68 -5.03 4.50
C LYS A 13 -13.10 -6.08 5.44
N GLN A 14 -12.88 -5.74 6.70
CA GLN A 14 -12.31 -6.63 7.69
C GLN A 14 -13.18 -7.87 7.92
N VAL A 15 -14.49 -7.72 8.06
CA VAL A 15 -15.42 -8.84 8.25
C VAL A 15 -15.48 -9.73 7.01
N SER A 16 -15.48 -9.15 5.80
CA SER A 16 -15.55 -9.91 4.55
C SER A 16 -14.33 -10.80 4.31
N HIS A 17 -13.21 -10.51 4.96
CA HIS A 17 -11.95 -11.25 4.79
C HIS A 17 -11.59 -12.20 5.94
N MET A 18 -12.40 -12.30 6.97
CA MET A 18 -12.12 -13.19 8.13
C MET A 18 -11.97 -14.68 7.76
N SER A 19 -12.58 -15.12 6.67
CA SER A 19 -12.47 -16.51 6.17
C SER A 19 -11.68 -16.60 4.85
N ASP A 20 -11.03 -15.52 4.45
CA ASP A 20 -10.31 -15.43 3.20
C ASP A 20 -8.91 -16.08 3.33
N HIS A 21 -8.56 -16.93 2.39
CA HIS A 21 -7.27 -17.62 2.35
C HIS A 21 -6.24 -16.94 1.44
N ARG A 22 -6.61 -15.81 0.81
CA ARG A 22 -5.71 -15.03 -0.03
C ARG A 22 -4.69 -14.26 0.80
N PHE A 23 -3.63 -13.80 0.16
CA PHE A 23 -2.55 -13.08 0.82
C PHE A 23 -2.79 -11.56 0.86
N ILE A 24 -2.11 -10.91 1.81
CA ILE A 24 -1.92 -9.46 1.83
C ILE A 24 -0.49 -9.18 1.35
N ALA A 25 -0.36 -8.35 0.32
CA ALA A 25 0.94 -7.92 -0.18
C ALA A 25 1.46 -6.73 0.65
N ALA A 26 2.51 -6.94 1.43
CA ALA A 26 3.15 -5.89 2.21
C ALA A 26 4.19 -5.15 1.33
N MET A 27 3.83 -3.97 0.85
CA MET A 27 4.67 -3.12 -0.01
C MET A 27 4.89 -1.73 0.60
N ASP A 28 4.86 -1.63 1.93
CA ASP A 28 4.87 -0.38 2.68
C ASP A 28 6.24 0.03 3.21
N HIS A 29 7.33 -0.52 2.69
CA HIS A 29 8.68 -0.09 3.04
C HIS A 29 8.85 1.41 2.80
N SER A 30 9.28 2.12 3.83
CA SER A 30 9.56 3.56 3.78
C SER A 30 10.98 3.86 3.28
N GLY A 31 11.26 5.15 3.04
CA GLY A 31 12.53 5.60 2.46
C GLY A 31 13.80 5.07 3.15
N GLY A 32 13.77 4.81 4.45
CA GLY A 32 14.93 4.29 5.19
C GLY A 32 15.31 2.85 4.86
N SER A 33 14.33 2.01 4.51
CA SER A 33 14.56 0.58 4.22
C SER A 33 14.58 0.24 2.73
N THR A 34 14.18 1.16 1.87
CA THR A 34 14.04 0.93 0.41
C THR A 34 15.37 0.75 -0.30
N GLY A 35 16.42 1.42 0.14
CA GLY A 35 17.77 1.25 -0.41
C GLY A 35 18.24 -0.19 -0.33
N GLY A 36 18.15 -0.81 0.84
CA GLY A 36 18.53 -2.20 1.03
C GLY A 36 17.69 -3.19 0.18
N VAL A 37 16.45 -2.84 -0.16
CA VAL A 37 15.65 -3.66 -1.08
C VAL A 37 16.20 -3.58 -2.51
N LEU A 38 16.50 -2.37 -3.01
CA LEU A 38 17.09 -2.20 -4.34
C LEU A 38 18.44 -2.92 -4.47
N GLU A 39 19.31 -2.79 -3.47
CA GLU A 39 20.62 -3.46 -3.44
C GLU A 39 20.51 -4.98 -3.52
N ARG A 40 19.55 -5.58 -2.79
CA ARG A 40 19.30 -7.03 -2.84
C ARG A 40 18.90 -7.53 -4.24
N TYR A 41 18.27 -6.67 -5.03
CA TYR A 41 17.91 -6.95 -6.41
C TYR A 41 18.96 -6.47 -7.42
N GLY A 42 20.16 -6.06 -6.96
CA GLY A 42 21.25 -5.60 -7.81
C GLY A 42 20.96 -4.31 -8.56
N GLN A 43 20.07 -3.47 -8.03
CA GLN A 43 19.72 -2.18 -8.60
C GLN A 43 20.58 -1.08 -8.00
N GLU A 44 21.38 -0.43 -8.84
CA GLU A 44 22.07 0.81 -8.46
C GLU A 44 21.05 1.95 -8.37
N TYR A 45 21.23 2.84 -7.41
CA TYR A 45 20.37 4.01 -7.21
C TYR A 45 21.16 5.19 -6.62
N THR A 46 20.59 6.37 -6.77
CA THR A 46 20.98 7.58 -6.05
C THR A 46 19.86 7.98 -5.10
N GLU A 47 20.13 8.84 -4.12
CA GLU A 47 19.05 9.35 -3.25
C GLU A 47 17.96 10.10 -4.03
N ALA A 48 18.31 10.70 -5.17
CA ALA A 48 17.37 11.43 -6.01
C ALA A 48 16.39 10.51 -6.77
N ASP A 49 16.83 9.33 -7.22
CA ASP A 49 16.02 8.40 -8.03
C ASP A 49 15.53 7.16 -7.28
N LYS A 50 15.93 7.01 -6.04
CA LYS A 50 15.62 5.85 -5.20
C LYS A 50 14.12 5.52 -5.17
N MET A 51 13.28 6.48 -4.86
CA MET A 51 11.83 6.24 -4.74
C MET A 51 11.16 6.00 -6.09
N GLU A 52 11.66 6.55 -7.16
CA GLU A 52 11.20 6.24 -8.52
C GLU A 52 11.51 4.78 -8.88
N LYS A 53 12.71 4.31 -8.61
CA LYS A 53 13.10 2.91 -8.84
C LYS A 53 12.31 1.93 -7.98
N VAL A 54 12.07 2.27 -6.72
CA VAL A 54 11.21 1.47 -5.83
C VAL A 54 9.79 1.39 -6.37
N HIS A 55 9.22 2.51 -6.82
CA HIS A 55 7.89 2.51 -7.43
C HIS A 55 7.85 1.65 -8.71
N ALA A 56 8.82 1.78 -9.58
CA ALA A 56 8.92 0.96 -10.79
C ALA A 56 9.01 -0.54 -10.48
N MET A 57 9.74 -0.92 -9.44
CA MET A 57 9.82 -2.30 -8.97
C MET A 57 8.45 -2.79 -8.45
N ARG A 58 7.79 -2.00 -7.61
CA ARG A 58 6.45 -2.32 -7.08
C ARG A 58 5.42 -2.45 -8.20
N LEU A 59 5.47 -1.55 -9.17
CA LEU A 59 4.58 -1.59 -10.33
C LEU A 59 4.78 -2.88 -11.16
N ARG A 60 6.02 -3.32 -11.35
CA ARG A 60 6.30 -4.61 -12.01
C ARG A 60 5.73 -5.79 -11.23
N MET A 61 5.83 -5.79 -9.90
CA MET A 61 5.23 -6.82 -9.06
C MET A 61 3.71 -6.85 -9.20
N VAL A 62 3.06 -5.70 -9.11
CA VAL A 62 1.59 -5.58 -9.23
C VAL A 62 1.08 -5.97 -10.61
N ASN A 63 1.87 -5.72 -11.67
CA ASN A 63 1.53 -6.10 -13.04
C ASN A 63 1.83 -7.57 -13.38
N SER A 64 2.40 -8.33 -12.46
CA SER A 64 2.58 -9.78 -12.63
C SER A 64 1.20 -10.47 -12.78
N PRO A 65 1.08 -11.49 -13.65
CA PRO A 65 -0.17 -12.25 -13.82
C PRO A 65 -0.69 -12.88 -12.52
N ASP A 66 0.21 -13.31 -11.65
CA ASP A 66 -0.14 -13.94 -10.37
C ASP A 66 -0.54 -12.94 -9.29
N PHE A 67 -0.28 -11.65 -9.51
CA PHE A 67 -0.74 -10.57 -8.64
C PHE A 67 -2.16 -10.16 -9.07
N ASN A 68 -3.14 -10.92 -8.63
CA ASN A 68 -4.54 -10.80 -9.00
C ASN A 68 -5.45 -11.00 -7.77
N ASP A 69 -6.74 -10.74 -7.91
CA ASP A 69 -7.73 -10.83 -6.84
C ASP A 69 -8.07 -12.27 -6.42
N GLU A 70 -7.64 -13.27 -7.15
CA GLU A 70 -7.74 -14.68 -6.71
C GLU A 70 -6.69 -15.02 -5.67
N ASN A 71 -5.51 -14.42 -5.74
CA ASN A 71 -4.37 -14.68 -4.86
C ASN A 71 -4.18 -13.62 -3.78
N ILE A 72 -4.46 -12.36 -4.10
CA ILE A 72 -4.20 -11.19 -3.27
C ILE A 72 -5.51 -10.45 -3.00
N TRP A 73 -5.92 -10.34 -1.74
CA TRP A 73 -7.11 -9.57 -1.41
C TRP A 73 -6.82 -8.11 -1.05
N GLY A 74 -5.61 -7.80 -0.61
CA GLY A 74 -5.21 -6.44 -0.24
C GLY A 74 -3.72 -6.20 -0.39
N ALA A 75 -3.36 -4.95 -0.58
CA ALA A 75 -1.96 -4.50 -0.62
C ALA A 75 -1.75 -3.34 0.36
N ILE A 76 -0.70 -3.42 1.16
CA ILE A 76 -0.30 -2.36 2.08
C ILE A 76 0.71 -1.48 1.37
N LEU A 77 0.38 -0.21 1.21
CA LEU A 77 1.20 0.78 0.52
C LEU A 77 1.80 1.80 1.48
N TYR A 78 2.90 2.39 1.06
CA TYR A 78 3.44 3.62 1.62
C TYR A 78 2.92 4.83 0.84
N GLN A 79 2.84 5.99 1.47
CA GLN A 79 2.27 7.22 0.90
C GLN A 79 2.83 7.58 -0.49
N ASP A 80 4.13 7.47 -0.70
CA ASP A 80 4.77 7.75 -2.00
C ASP A 80 4.17 6.91 -3.15
N THR A 81 3.91 5.64 -2.89
CA THR A 81 3.30 4.73 -3.88
C THR A 81 1.85 5.10 -4.19
N VAL A 82 1.10 5.55 -3.17
CA VAL A 82 -0.27 6.05 -3.33
C VAL A 82 -0.28 7.30 -4.21
N THR A 83 0.58 8.26 -3.93
CA THR A 83 0.67 9.51 -4.71
C THR A 83 1.09 9.30 -6.16
N ARG A 84 1.76 8.19 -6.45
CA ARG A 84 2.16 7.77 -7.81
C ARG A 84 1.09 6.94 -8.55
N GLY A 85 -0.13 6.85 -8.00
CA GLY A 85 -1.28 6.25 -8.68
C GLY A 85 -1.42 4.74 -8.56
N MET A 86 -0.68 4.07 -7.67
CA MET A 86 -0.76 2.61 -7.48
C MET A 86 -2.17 2.14 -7.07
N VAL A 87 -2.93 2.98 -6.38
CA VAL A 87 -4.31 2.65 -5.97
C VAL A 87 -5.18 2.32 -7.17
N ASN A 88 -5.08 3.10 -8.25
CA ASN A 88 -5.88 2.86 -9.45
C ASN A 88 -5.54 1.49 -10.09
N VAL A 89 -4.26 1.13 -10.11
CA VAL A 89 -3.82 -0.17 -10.64
C VAL A 89 -4.37 -1.33 -9.83
N LEU A 90 -4.39 -1.19 -8.50
CA LEU A 90 -4.95 -2.19 -7.59
C LEU A 90 -6.48 -2.29 -7.71
N ASP A 91 -7.16 -1.15 -7.81
CA ASP A 91 -8.63 -1.10 -7.98
C ASP A 91 -9.07 -1.77 -9.29
N GLU A 92 -8.35 -1.57 -10.39
CA GLU A 92 -8.62 -2.25 -11.66
C GLU A 92 -8.48 -3.77 -11.56
N LYS A 93 -7.64 -4.26 -10.64
CA LYS A 93 -7.45 -5.69 -10.35
C LYS A 93 -8.40 -6.23 -9.28
N GLY A 94 -9.25 -5.40 -8.67
CA GLY A 94 -10.15 -5.80 -7.59
C GLY A 94 -9.45 -6.04 -6.25
N ILE A 95 -8.26 -5.47 -6.06
CA ILE A 95 -7.43 -5.62 -4.85
C ILE A 95 -7.62 -4.41 -3.95
N ASP A 96 -7.95 -4.65 -2.69
CA ASP A 96 -8.12 -3.59 -1.69
C ASP A 96 -6.79 -2.93 -1.32
N THR A 97 -6.82 -1.63 -1.07
CA THR A 97 -5.63 -0.87 -0.68
C THR A 97 -5.67 -0.52 0.80
N PHE A 98 -4.55 -0.71 1.48
CA PHE A 98 -4.28 -0.24 2.84
C PHE A 98 -3.09 0.72 2.81
N LEU A 99 -3.19 1.82 3.56
CA LEU A 99 -2.12 2.79 3.69
C LEU A 99 -1.48 2.69 5.08
N LYS A 100 -0.17 2.58 5.13
CA LYS A 100 0.59 2.80 6.35
C LYS A 100 0.45 4.28 6.76
N ILE A 101 -0.14 4.52 7.94
CA ILE A 101 -0.49 5.86 8.45
C ILE A 101 0.48 6.37 9.51
N ASP A 102 1.58 5.69 9.72
CA ASP A 102 2.62 6.04 10.68
C ASP A 102 4.01 5.82 10.10
N SER A 103 5.02 6.36 10.75
CA SER A 103 6.44 6.10 10.46
C SER A 103 7.12 5.24 11.53
N GLY A 104 6.34 4.48 12.29
CA GLY A 104 6.81 3.66 13.40
C GLY A 104 6.69 4.35 14.75
N CYS A 105 7.40 3.84 15.74
CA CYS A 105 7.41 4.38 17.09
C CYS A 105 8.76 5.02 17.42
N ASP A 106 8.72 5.99 18.33
CA ASP A 106 9.90 6.50 19.01
C ASP A 106 10.45 5.50 20.03
N GLU A 107 11.63 5.78 20.62
CA GLU A 107 12.27 4.94 21.64
C GLU A 107 11.40 4.75 22.89
N ASP A 108 10.54 5.73 23.21
CA ASP A 108 9.59 5.66 24.31
C ASP A 108 8.27 4.94 23.96
N GLY A 109 8.13 4.42 22.73
CA GLY A 109 6.95 3.73 22.24
C GLY A 109 5.86 4.64 21.68
N THR A 110 6.09 5.95 21.57
CA THR A 110 5.12 6.89 21.00
C THR A 110 5.01 6.68 19.49
N LEU A 111 3.79 6.44 18.99
CA LEU A 111 3.52 6.24 17.56
C LEU A 111 3.63 7.56 16.79
N LYS A 112 4.43 7.58 15.73
CA LYS A 112 4.59 8.72 14.81
C LYS A 112 3.52 8.68 13.73
N GLN A 113 2.34 9.18 14.06
CA GLN A 113 1.21 9.22 13.13
C GLN A 113 1.35 10.33 12.08
N PHE A 114 0.78 10.08 10.90
CA PHE A 114 0.56 11.14 9.92
C PHE A 114 -0.57 12.10 10.37
N PRO A 115 -0.61 13.32 9.83
CA PRO A 115 -1.68 14.27 10.15
C PRO A 115 -3.07 13.68 9.88
N VAL A 116 -4.00 13.86 10.83
CA VAL A 116 -5.38 13.32 10.74
C VAL A 116 -6.09 13.74 9.46
N LYS A 117 -5.91 14.99 9.01
CA LYS A 117 -6.49 15.48 7.75
C LYS A 117 -6.09 14.62 6.57
N GLN A 118 -4.82 14.26 6.46
CA GLN A 118 -4.31 13.41 5.40
C GLN A 118 -4.88 11.99 5.48
N MET A 119 -5.00 11.43 6.69
CA MET A 119 -5.61 10.12 6.88
C MET A 119 -7.09 10.11 6.44
N LEU A 120 -7.83 11.18 6.71
CA LEU A 120 -9.22 11.33 6.28
C LEU A 120 -9.37 11.43 4.77
N GLU A 121 -8.47 12.14 4.09
CA GLU A 121 -8.45 12.21 2.62
C GLU A 121 -8.29 10.81 1.99
N PHE A 122 -7.40 10.01 2.52
CA PHE A 122 -7.23 8.62 2.04
C PHE A 122 -8.43 7.74 2.36
N ALA A 123 -9.00 7.84 3.57
CA ALA A 123 -10.18 7.08 3.95
C ALA A 123 -11.39 7.40 3.05
N THR A 124 -11.55 8.67 2.65
CA THR A 124 -12.61 9.12 1.73
C THR A 124 -12.46 8.47 0.35
N ASN A 125 -11.25 8.14 -0.07
CA ASN A 125 -10.97 7.45 -1.34
C ASN A 125 -10.99 5.92 -1.22
N GLY A 126 -11.52 5.37 -0.14
CA GLY A 126 -11.68 3.92 0.06
C GLY A 126 -10.41 3.19 0.47
N ILE A 127 -9.39 3.90 0.91
CA ILE A 127 -8.14 3.33 1.40
C ILE A 127 -8.25 3.06 2.91
N GLY A 128 -8.04 1.81 3.32
CA GLY A 128 -8.00 1.42 4.73
C GLY A 128 -6.70 1.84 5.42
N PRO A 129 -6.72 2.13 6.73
CA PRO A 129 -5.50 2.40 7.48
C PRO A 129 -4.76 1.12 7.88
N LYS A 130 -3.43 1.16 7.87
CA LYS A 130 -2.56 0.16 8.50
C LYS A 130 -1.70 0.87 9.55
N ILE A 131 -1.72 0.38 10.77
CA ILE A 131 -0.92 0.86 11.90
C ILE A 131 0.20 -0.16 12.17
N TYR A 132 1.33 0.34 12.63
CA TYR A 132 2.50 -0.45 13.02
C TYR A 132 2.17 -1.56 14.02
#